data_7dc3bc364d78425694dede57f14e379d
#
_entry.id   7dc3bc364d78425694dede57f14e379d
#
_cell.length_a   1.000
_cell.length_b   1.000
_cell.length_c   1.000
_cell.angle_alpha   90.00
_cell.angle_beta   90.00
_cell.angle_gamma   90.00
#
_symmetry.space_group_name_H-M   'P 1'
#
loop_
_entity.id
_entity.type
_entity.pdbx_description
1 polymer ?
#
loop_
_entity_poly.entity_id
_entity_poly.type
_entity_poly.pdbx_seq_one_letter_code
_entity_poly.pdbx_strand_id
1 'polypeptide(L)'
;MLVRPKMGGYRFAHRVCSSTVEIRRLGVDDVPECMKLITDRGWTWTPEQWEMMLALGPGYGAFDSSGLLGTALTTPYPEMQAISGVLVASRAERRGIGTRLMARTLEVSPSVLYATEVGEPLYARLGFHPVGASVSYRGVFTGSAPGVSRPGTPSDVPVLAELDREVSGYTRPVLWDRLLDPSSPYDVLVSDSAVVATRPNPTGVTIGPLIAPDAAAACELLADVTAGGGDVRVDTDSPDVAAFLLENGFGKIEGGCTLMVHGAADVPGDRARYFAPASHALG
;
A
#
# COMPACT_ATOMS: atom_id res chain seq x y z
N MET A 1 -40.48 -69.75 3.91
CA MET A 1 -39.81 -69.23 2.71
C MET A 1 -39.84 -67.68 2.80
N LEU A 2 -38.81 -67.08 3.42
CA LEU A 2 -38.77 -65.66 3.69
C LEU A 2 -37.85 -65.01 2.64
N VAL A 3 -38.43 -64.13 1.86
CA VAL A 3 -37.72 -63.28 0.86
C VAL A 3 -37.12 -62.06 1.52
N ARG A 4 -35.79 -61.90 1.47
CA ARG A 4 -35.09 -60.69 1.91
C ARG A 4 -35.10 -59.67 0.78
N PRO A 5 -35.34 -58.38 1.08
CA PRO A 5 -35.18 -57.32 0.10
C PRO A 5 -33.70 -56.94 -0.09
N LYS A 6 -33.29 -56.74 -1.35
CA LYS A 6 -31.97 -56.20 -1.72
C LYS A 6 -31.87 -54.71 -1.35
N MET A 7 -30.94 -54.35 -0.47
CA MET A 7 -30.56 -52.97 -0.25
C MET A 7 -29.69 -52.46 -1.43
N GLY A 8 -30.26 -51.55 -2.20
CA GLY A 8 -29.54 -50.80 -3.23
C GLY A 8 -28.60 -49.80 -2.58
N GLY A 9 -27.28 -49.98 -2.74
CA GLY A 9 -26.28 -49.05 -2.29
C GLY A 9 -26.28 -47.77 -3.13
N TYR A 10 -26.76 -46.67 -2.57
CA TYR A 10 -26.53 -45.33 -3.13
C TYR A 10 -25.07 -44.96 -2.88
N ARG A 11 -24.22 -45.05 -3.90
CA ARG A 11 -22.91 -44.41 -3.91
C ARG A 11 -23.13 -42.92 -4.13
N PHE A 12 -23.04 -42.14 -3.08
CA PHE A 12 -22.81 -40.71 -3.18
C PHE A 12 -21.38 -40.51 -3.71
N ALA A 13 -21.28 -40.27 -5.00
CA ALA A 13 -20.04 -39.78 -5.59
C ALA A 13 -19.91 -38.31 -5.18
N HIS A 14 -19.20 -38.04 -4.07
CA HIS A 14 -18.65 -36.70 -3.82
C HIS A 14 -17.64 -36.43 -4.94
N ARG A 15 -18.10 -35.81 -6.02
CA ARG A 15 -17.21 -35.08 -6.93
C ARG A 15 -16.63 -33.92 -6.16
N VAL A 16 -15.47 -34.12 -5.54
CA VAL A 16 -14.58 -33.03 -5.18
C VAL A 16 -14.12 -32.45 -6.52
N CYS A 17 -14.82 -31.43 -6.98
CA CYS A 17 -14.37 -30.63 -8.10
C CYS A 17 -13.14 -29.87 -7.59
N SER A 18 -11.95 -30.44 -7.75
CA SER A 18 -10.69 -29.76 -7.54
C SER A 18 -10.60 -28.70 -8.64
N SER A 19 -11.19 -27.53 -8.37
CA SER A 19 -11.04 -26.40 -9.27
C SER A 19 -9.56 -26.03 -9.27
N THR A 20 -8.91 -26.24 -10.40
CA THR A 20 -7.51 -25.86 -10.59
C THR A 20 -7.40 -24.34 -10.41
N VAL A 21 -6.56 -23.89 -9.49
CA VAL A 21 -6.28 -22.46 -9.30
C VAL A 21 -5.21 -22.06 -10.30
N GLU A 22 -5.56 -21.14 -11.18
CA GLU A 22 -4.66 -20.51 -12.14
C GLU A 22 -4.14 -19.19 -11.56
N ILE A 23 -2.85 -18.90 -11.77
CA ILE A 23 -2.28 -17.57 -11.49
C ILE A 23 -1.89 -16.92 -12.83
N ARG A 24 -2.50 -15.77 -13.12
CA ARG A 24 -2.21 -15.00 -14.33
C ARG A 24 -1.99 -13.52 -14.01
N ARG A 25 -1.46 -12.77 -14.97
CA ARG A 25 -1.38 -11.31 -14.87
C ARG A 25 -2.78 -10.70 -14.82
N LEU A 26 -2.90 -9.64 -14.00
CA LEU A 26 -4.06 -8.76 -13.97
C LEU A 26 -3.91 -7.68 -15.02
N GLY A 27 -5.04 -7.31 -15.61
CA GLY A 27 -5.21 -6.14 -16.47
C GLY A 27 -6.25 -5.19 -15.90
N VAL A 28 -6.45 -4.06 -16.56
CA VAL A 28 -7.47 -3.07 -16.18
C VAL A 28 -8.89 -3.66 -16.21
N ASP A 29 -9.14 -4.62 -17.08
CA ASP A 29 -10.43 -5.33 -17.16
C ASP A 29 -10.74 -6.18 -15.91
N ASP A 30 -9.74 -6.50 -15.10
CA ASP A 30 -9.89 -7.24 -13.85
C ASP A 30 -10.22 -6.34 -12.64
N VAL A 31 -10.12 -5.01 -12.78
CA VAL A 31 -10.36 -4.05 -11.68
C VAL A 31 -11.73 -4.25 -11.02
N PRO A 32 -12.83 -4.51 -11.74
CA PRO A 32 -14.12 -4.80 -11.09
C PRO A 32 -14.10 -6.01 -10.15
N GLU A 33 -13.37 -7.07 -10.48
CA GLU A 33 -13.19 -8.23 -9.61
C GLU A 33 -12.27 -7.91 -8.42
N CYS A 34 -11.23 -7.11 -8.64
CA CYS A 34 -10.37 -6.61 -7.55
C CYS A 34 -11.17 -5.77 -6.55
N MET A 35 -12.11 -4.94 -7.01
CA MET A 35 -12.98 -4.15 -6.13
C MET A 35 -13.91 -5.00 -5.28
N LYS A 36 -14.40 -6.15 -5.79
CA LYS A 36 -15.14 -7.10 -4.96
C LYS A 36 -14.26 -7.67 -3.84
N LEU A 37 -13.00 -7.95 -4.14
CA LEU A 37 -12.03 -8.44 -3.16
C LEU A 37 -11.70 -7.36 -2.10
N ILE A 38 -11.56 -6.10 -2.50
CA ILE A 38 -11.41 -4.94 -1.60
C ILE A 38 -12.58 -4.88 -0.61
N THR A 39 -13.82 -4.98 -1.11
CA THR A 39 -15.03 -4.98 -0.26
C THR A 39 -15.06 -6.19 0.68
N ASP A 40 -14.75 -7.39 0.20
CA ASP A 40 -14.69 -8.63 1.00
C ASP A 40 -13.68 -8.54 2.15
N ARG A 41 -12.59 -7.77 1.96
CA ARG A 41 -11.51 -7.61 2.96
C ARG A 41 -11.58 -6.32 3.77
N GLY A 42 -12.58 -5.47 3.52
CA GLY A 42 -12.76 -4.20 4.23
C GLY A 42 -11.66 -3.18 3.96
N TRP A 43 -11.01 -3.25 2.78
CA TRP A 43 -10.01 -2.28 2.36
C TRP A 43 -10.67 -1.06 1.68
N THR A 44 -9.91 0.01 1.51
CA THR A 44 -10.43 1.31 1.03
C THR A 44 -9.82 1.76 -0.29
N TRP A 45 -9.20 0.85 -1.05
CA TRP A 45 -8.66 1.20 -2.37
C TRP A 45 -9.81 1.50 -3.34
N THR A 46 -9.54 2.46 -4.23
CA THR A 46 -10.46 2.85 -5.30
C THR A 46 -10.05 2.20 -6.63
N PRO A 47 -10.95 2.18 -7.65
CA PRO A 47 -10.59 1.73 -8.99
C PRO A 47 -9.37 2.46 -9.56
N GLU A 48 -9.28 3.77 -9.38
CA GLU A 48 -8.17 4.62 -9.88
C GLU A 48 -6.84 4.23 -9.22
N GLN A 49 -6.86 3.86 -7.93
CA GLN A 49 -5.68 3.35 -7.24
C GLN A 49 -5.23 1.99 -7.82
N TRP A 50 -6.16 1.08 -8.15
CA TRP A 50 -5.84 -0.17 -8.83
C TRP A 50 -5.23 0.08 -10.20
N GLU A 51 -5.84 0.94 -11.02
CA GLU A 51 -5.34 1.30 -12.35
C GLU A 51 -3.94 1.93 -12.26
N MET A 52 -3.72 2.83 -11.30
CA MET A 52 -2.41 3.42 -11.04
C MET A 52 -1.37 2.34 -10.71
N MET A 53 -1.68 1.42 -9.80
CA MET A 53 -0.74 0.37 -9.40
C MET A 53 -0.44 -0.59 -10.57
N LEU A 54 -1.43 -0.96 -11.37
CA LEU A 54 -1.25 -1.79 -12.56
C LEU A 54 -0.43 -1.07 -13.66
N ALA A 55 -0.49 0.26 -13.72
CA ALA A 55 0.34 1.05 -14.62
C ALA A 55 1.80 1.19 -14.15
N LEU A 56 2.04 1.12 -12.83
CA LEU A 56 3.39 1.19 -12.25
C LEU A 56 4.12 -0.15 -12.29
N GLY A 57 3.40 -1.27 -12.32
CA GLY A 57 4.05 -2.57 -12.37
C GLY A 57 3.09 -3.75 -12.50
N PRO A 58 3.61 -4.98 -12.62
CA PRO A 58 2.78 -6.16 -12.81
C PRO A 58 1.95 -6.51 -11.58
N GLY A 59 0.66 -6.78 -11.81
CA GLY A 59 -0.23 -7.43 -10.87
C GLY A 59 -0.48 -8.90 -11.24
N TYR A 60 -0.70 -9.73 -10.24
CA TYR A 60 -1.05 -11.14 -10.40
C TYR A 60 -2.35 -11.45 -9.66
N GLY A 61 -3.22 -12.20 -10.30
CA GLY A 61 -4.47 -12.71 -9.73
C GLY A 61 -4.49 -14.23 -9.71
N ALA A 62 -5.00 -14.80 -8.63
CA ALA A 62 -5.30 -16.23 -8.54
C ALA A 62 -6.78 -16.45 -8.81
N PHE A 63 -7.12 -17.31 -9.75
CA PHE A 63 -8.49 -17.55 -10.21
C PHE A 63 -8.86 -19.03 -10.11
N ASP A 64 -10.12 -19.31 -9.87
CA ASP A 64 -10.74 -20.61 -10.11
C ASP A 64 -12.10 -20.42 -10.82
N SER A 65 -12.88 -21.49 -10.97
CA SER A 65 -14.21 -21.43 -11.61
C SER A 65 -15.21 -20.50 -10.90
N SER A 66 -14.91 -20.03 -9.69
CA SER A 66 -15.73 -19.07 -8.93
C SER A 66 -15.25 -17.61 -9.06
N GLY A 67 -14.22 -17.35 -9.85
CA GLY A 67 -13.64 -16.02 -10.08
C GLY A 67 -12.34 -15.77 -9.32
N LEU A 68 -12.04 -14.49 -9.07
CA LEU A 68 -10.81 -14.04 -8.40
C LEU A 68 -10.78 -14.50 -6.93
N LEU A 69 -9.68 -15.14 -6.54
CA LEU A 69 -9.43 -15.66 -5.18
C LEU A 69 -8.44 -14.82 -4.39
N GLY A 70 -7.60 -14.05 -5.06
CA GLY A 70 -6.62 -13.20 -4.43
C GLY A 70 -5.73 -12.50 -5.43
N THR A 71 -5.00 -11.51 -4.95
CA THR A 71 -4.13 -10.64 -5.73
C THR A 71 -2.77 -10.47 -5.07
N ALA A 72 -1.77 -10.06 -5.84
CA ALA A 72 -0.52 -9.47 -5.40
C ALA A 72 0.01 -8.55 -6.50
N LEU A 73 0.49 -7.37 -6.14
CA LEU A 73 1.04 -6.37 -7.04
C LEU A 73 2.52 -6.16 -6.76
N THR A 74 3.27 -5.80 -7.78
CA THR A 74 4.66 -5.36 -7.62
C THR A 74 4.87 -4.04 -8.34
N THR A 75 5.62 -3.14 -7.71
CA THR A 75 6.13 -1.92 -8.32
C THR A 75 7.65 -2.05 -8.40
N PRO A 76 8.22 -2.29 -9.58
CA PRO A 76 9.66 -2.45 -9.73
C PRO A 76 10.38 -1.10 -9.68
N TYR A 77 11.45 -1.03 -8.90
CA TYR A 77 12.43 0.05 -8.91
C TYR A 77 13.80 -0.56 -9.25
N PRO A 78 14.78 0.22 -9.73
CA PRO A 78 16.14 -0.29 -9.98
C PRO A 78 16.78 -0.92 -8.76
N GLU A 79 16.54 -0.39 -7.57
CA GLU A 79 17.16 -0.79 -6.31
C GLU A 79 16.48 -2.01 -5.68
N MET A 80 15.14 -2.05 -5.70
CA MET A 80 14.33 -3.16 -5.23
C MET A 80 12.89 -3.00 -5.75
N GLN A 81 12.03 -3.99 -5.49
CA GLN A 81 10.60 -3.85 -5.80
C GLN A 81 9.77 -3.65 -4.53
N ALA A 82 8.70 -2.85 -4.63
CA ALA A 82 7.66 -2.83 -3.62
C ALA A 82 6.59 -3.88 -3.94
N ILE A 83 6.15 -4.64 -2.93
CA ILE A 83 5.05 -5.62 -3.05
C ILE A 83 3.85 -5.08 -2.29
N SER A 84 2.68 -5.09 -2.93
CA SER A 84 1.46 -4.53 -2.36
C SER A 84 0.22 -5.28 -2.84
N GLY A 85 -0.97 -4.88 -2.36
CA GLY A 85 -2.24 -5.45 -2.79
C GLY A 85 -2.32 -6.97 -2.61
N VAL A 86 -1.60 -7.52 -1.61
CA VAL A 86 -1.65 -8.95 -1.30
C VAL A 86 -2.92 -9.23 -0.52
N LEU A 87 -3.94 -9.67 -1.24
CA LEU A 87 -5.26 -9.96 -0.71
C LEU A 87 -5.65 -11.40 -1.06
N VAL A 88 -6.36 -12.04 -0.15
CA VAL A 88 -6.99 -13.35 -0.40
C VAL A 88 -8.44 -13.26 0.03
N ALA A 89 -9.35 -13.66 -0.86
CA ALA A 89 -10.78 -13.70 -0.56
C ALA A 89 -11.06 -14.54 0.69
N SER A 90 -11.99 -14.10 1.54
CA SER A 90 -12.37 -14.80 2.78
C SER A 90 -12.72 -16.26 2.51
N ARG A 91 -13.43 -16.54 1.39
CA ARG A 91 -13.78 -17.90 0.95
C ARG A 91 -12.60 -18.77 0.50
N ALA A 92 -11.41 -18.18 0.31
CA ALA A 92 -10.21 -18.84 -0.19
C ALA A 92 -9.07 -18.87 0.83
N GLU A 93 -9.29 -18.42 2.04
CA GLU A 93 -8.30 -18.46 3.11
C GLU A 93 -7.81 -19.89 3.40
N ARG A 94 -6.57 -19.98 3.90
CA ARG A 94 -5.88 -21.24 4.26
C ARG A 94 -5.73 -22.25 3.12
N ARG A 95 -5.99 -21.85 1.87
CA ARG A 95 -5.78 -22.69 0.67
C ARG A 95 -4.40 -22.49 0.04
N GLY A 96 -3.49 -21.76 0.70
CA GLY A 96 -2.15 -21.47 0.22
C GLY A 96 -2.10 -20.43 -0.93
N ILE A 97 -3.20 -19.71 -1.20
CA ILE A 97 -3.28 -18.73 -2.30
C ILE A 97 -2.27 -17.62 -2.12
N GLY A 98 -2.19 -17.02 -0.92
CA GLY A 98 -1.23 -15.97 -0.62
C GLY A 98 0.22 -16.40 -0.85
N THR A 99 0.61 -17.60 -0.39
CA THR A 99 1.95 -18.15 -0.62
C THR A 99 2.25 -18.32 -2.11
N ARG A 100 1.29 -18.81 -2.90
CA ARG A 100 1.45 -18.97 -4.35
C ARG A 100 1.58 -17.66 -5.10
N LEU A 101 0.80 -16.64 -4.71
CA LEU A 101 0.90 -15.29 -5.25
C LEU A 101 2.26 -14.66 -4.91
N MET A 102 2.67 -14.75 -3.64
CA MET A 102 3.98 -14.24 -3.20
C MET A 102 5.13 -14.95 -3.90
N ALA A 103 5.07 -16.25 -4.11
CA ALA A 103 6.10 -16.97 -4.88
C ALA A 103 6.27 -16.40 -6.29
N ARG A 104 5.18 -15.91 -6.90
CA ARG A 104 5.22 -15.27 -8.21
C ARG A 104 5.83 -13.86 -8.18
N THR A 105 5.64 -13.11 -7.09
CA THR A 105 6.26 -11.77 -6.93
C THR A 105 7.74 -11.86 -6.56
N LEU A 106 8.15 -12.88 -5.84
CA LEU A 106 9.53 -13.06 -5.34
C LEU A 106 10.52 -13.60 -6.40
N GLU A 107 10.10 -13.74 -7.66
CA GLU A 107 11.02 -14.02 -8.78
C GLU A 107 12.04 -12.87 -8.98
N VAL A 108 11.76 -11.68 -8.45
CA VAL A 108 12.62 -10.49 -8.40
C VAL A 108 12.94 -10.16 -6.95
N SER A 109 14.19 -9.90 -6.64
CA SER A 109 14.68 -9.53 -5.31
C SER A 109 15.81 -8.48 -5.46
N PRO A 110 16.00 -7.57 -4.49
CA PRO A 110 15.33 -7.47 -3.19
C PRO A 110 13.89 -6.92 -3.25
N SER A 111 13.14 -7.12 -2.18
CA SER A 111 11.72 -6.71 -2.09
C SER A 111 11.39 -6.07 -0.75
N VAL A 112 10.48 -5.09 -0.77
CA VAL A 112 9.93 -4.41 0.41
C VAL A 112 8.42 -4.50 0.40
N LEU A 113 7.81 -4.54 1.58
CA LEU A 113 6.36 -4.40 1.77
C LEU A 113 6.01 -3.82 3.15
N TYR A 114 4.82 -3.26 3.24
CA TYR A 114 4.19 -2.93 4.50
C TYR A 114 3.18 -4.03 4.88
N ALA A 115 3.54 -4.80 5.89
CA ALA A 115 2.73 -5.92 6.38
C ALA A 115 1.67 -5.44 7.37
N THR A 116 0.40 -5.81 7.13
CA THR A 116 -0.61 -5.75 8.19
C THR A 116 -0.33 -6.85 9.22
N GLU A 117 -0.82 -6.70 10.45
CA GLU A 117 -0.70 -7.70 11.51
C GLU A 117 -1.12 -9.11 11.04
N VAL A 118 -2.21 -9.20 10.27
CA VAL A 118 -2.70 -10.47 9.70
C VAL A 118 -1.75 -11.05 8.64
N GLY A 119 -1.08 -10.19 7.87
CA GLY A 119 -0.17 -10.59 6.78
C GLY A 119 1.23 -10.97 7.26
N GLU A 120 1.71 -10.35 8.32
CA GLU A 120 3.09 -10.51 8.83
C GLU A 120 3.55 -11.97 8.99
N PRO A 121 2.74 -12.90 9.57
CA PRO A 121 3.15 -14.30 9.68
C PRO A 121 3.38 -15.00 8.34
N LEU A 122 2.69 -14.58 7.27
CA LEU A 122 2.92 -15.11 5.92
C LEU A 122 4.29 -14.66 5.42
N TYR A 123 4.58 -13.37 5.51
CA TYR A 123 5.82 -12.78 5.00
C TYR A 123 7.05 -13.26 5.77
N ALA A 124 6.96 -13.37 7.10
CA ALA A 124 8.03 -13.95 7.92
C ALA A 124 8.39 -15.38 7.49
N ARG A 125 7.39 -16.23 7.20
CA ARG A 125 7.64 -17.59 6.66
C ARG A 125 8.26 -17.60 5.27
N LEU A 126 8.11 -16.53 4.50
CA LEU A 126 8.70 -16.35 3.17
C LEU A 126 10.08 -15.69 3.21
N GLY A 127 10.63 -15.46 4.40
CA GLY A 127 11.98 -14.92 4.59
C GLY A 127 12.05 -13.39 4.66
N PHE A 128 10.91 -12.70 4.77
CA PHE A 128 10.91 -11.28 5.11
C PHE A 128 11.23 -11.10 6.59
N HIS A 129 11.95 -10.03 6.91
CA HIS A 129 12.20 -9.61 8.29
C HIS A 129 11.82 -8.14 8.50
N PRO A 130 11.40 -7.74 9.71
CA PRO A 130 11.00 -6.38 10.02
C PRO A 130 12.22 -5.46 10.08
N VAL A 131 12.07 -4.25 9.51
CA VAL A 131 13.07 -3.17 9.53
C VAL A 131 12.49 -1.85 10.02
N GLY A 132 11.18 -1.78 10.26
CA GLY A 132 10.51 -0.58 10.76
C GLY A 132 9.02 -0.83 10.97
N ALA A 133 8.33 0.24 11.30
CA ALA A 133 6.89 0.23 11.46
C ALA A 133 6.28 1.52 10.89
N SER A 134 4.98 1.54 10.73
CA SER A 134 4.21 2.72 10.39
C SER A 134 2.97 2.74 11.29
N VAL A 135 2.77 3.84 11.99
CA VAL A 135 1.62 4.05 12.87
C VAL A 135 0.67 5.02 12.18
N SER A 136 -0.61 4.70 12.19
CA SER A 136 -1.63 5.52 11.53
C SER A 136 -2.26 6.51 12.52
N TYR A 137 -2.35 7.77 12.09
CA TYR A 137 -3.04 8.85 12.81
C TYR A 137 -4.12 9.42 11.90
N ARG A 138 -5.21 9.90 12.49
CA ARG A 138 -6.34 10.50 11.77
C ARG A 138 -6.99 11.59 12.58
N GLY A 139 -7.36 12.68 11.92
CA GLY A 139 -8.03 13.79 12.57
C GLY A 139 -8.29 14.94 11.63
N VAL A 140 -8.78 16.02 12.20
CA VAL A 140 -8.93 17.32 11.57
C VAL A 140 -7.94 18.26 12.24
N PHE A 141 -7.07 18.90 11.46
CA PHE A 141 -6.05 19.80 11.98
C PHE A 141 -6.68 21.02 12.69
N THR A 142 -6.24 21.28 13.90
CA THR A 142 -6.74 22.36 14.74
C THR A 142 -5.70 23.46 15.01
N GLY A 143 -4.48 23.29 14.50
CA GLY A 143 -3.39 24.25 14.67
C GLY A 143 -3.44 25.41 13.67
N SER A 144 -2.35 26.13 13.58
CA SER A 144 -2.16 27.23 12.63
C SER A 144 -1.09 26.88 11.61
N ALA A 145 -1.36 27.20 10.35
CA ALA A 145 -0.39 27.03 9.27
C ALA A 145 0.62 28.18 9.25
N PRO A 146 1.92 27.89 9.20
CA PRO A 146 2.95 28.93 9.11
C PRO A 146 3.03 29.60 7.73
N GLY A 147 2.53 28.94 6.66
CA GLY A 147 2.56 29.46 5.29
C GLY A 147 3.97 29.48 4.69
N VAL A 148 4.77 28.47 5.00
CA VAL A 148 6.17 28.35 4.52
C VAL A 148 6.28 27.66 3.17
N SER A 149 5.18 27.11 2.67
CA SER A 149 5.14 26.30 1.46
C SER A 149 4.44 27.00 0.30
N ARG A 150 4.68 26.48 -0.90
CA ARG A 150 3.99 26.84 -2.13
C ARG A 150 3.46 25.60 -2.83
N PRO A 151 2.45 25.73 -3.70
CA PRO A 151 2.06 24.63 -4.59
C PRO A 151 3.24 24.15 -5.45
N GLY A 152 3.39 22.84 -5.55
CA GLY A 152 4.30 22.20 -6.48
C GLY A 152 3.81 22.33 -7.92
N THR A 153 4.72 22.29 -8.86
CA THR A 153 4.46 22.42 -10.30
C THR A 153 5.21 21.34 -11.09
N PRO A 154 4.83 21.01 -12.32
CA PRO A 154 5.58 20.06 -13.13
C PRO A 154 7.08 20.39 -13.31
N SER A 155 7.47 21.67 -13.19
CA SER A 155 8.89 22.06 -13.22
C SER A 155 9.68 21.63 -11.98
N ASP A 156 9.03 21.25 -10.90
CA ASP A 156 9.67 20.74 -9.70
C ASP A 156 10.04 19.25 -9.79
N VAL A 157 9.49 18.50 -10.77
CA VAL A 157 9.70 17.05 -10.92
C VAL A 157 11.18 16.63 -10.85
N PRO A 158 12.13 17.25 -11.57
CA PRO A 158 13.51 16.78 -11.53
C PRO A 158 14.15 16.91 -10.14
N VAL A 159 13.87 18.00 -9.44
CA VAL A 159 14.42 18.26 -8.09
C VAL A 159 13.78 17.34 -7.06
N LEU A 160 12.47 17.15 -7.13
CA LEU A 160 11.74 16.29 -6.20
C LEU A 160 12.03 14.80 -6.43
N ALA A 161 12.20 14.37 -7.67
CA ALA A 161 12.60 13.00 -7.97
C ALA A 161 14.01 12.68 -7.43
N GLU A 162 14.94 13.64 -7.48
CA GLU A 162 16.29 13.47 -6.91
C GLU A 162 16.25 13.48 -5.38
N LEU A 163 15.51 14.40 -4.76
CA LEU A 163 15.30 14.43 -3.31
C LEU A 163 14.67 13.12 -2.81
N ASP A 164 13.64 12.64 -3.49
CA ASP A 164 12.99 11.37 -3.17
C ASP A 164 13.96 10.19 -3.32
N ARG A 165 14.76 10.15 -4.38
CA ARG A 165 15.77 9.11 -4.58
C ARG A 165 16.82 9.11 -3.44
N GLU A 166 17.27 10.27 -3.01
CA GLU A 166 18.22 10.41 -1.89
C GLU A 166 17.60 9.89 -0.59
N VAL A 167 16.35 10.24 -0.32
CA VAL A 167 15.67 10.00 0.97
C VAL A 167 14.99 8.65 1.02
N SER A 168 14.21 8.26 0.01
CA SER A 168 13.55 6.95 -0.04
C SER A 168 14.49 5.86 -0.52
N GLY A 169 15.55 6.22 -1.27
CA GLY A 169 16.46 5.29 -1.91
C GLY A 169 15.90 4.64 -3.18
N TYR A 170 14.73 5.07 -3.66
CA TYR A 170 14.09 4.53 -4.86
C TYR A 170 14.16 5.51 -6.03
N THR A 171 14.55 5.01 -7.20
CA THR A 171 14.49 5.77 -8.46
C THR A 171 13.09 5.65 -9.05
N ARG A 172 12.21 6.63 -8.78
CA ARG A 172 10.79 6.60 -9.19
C ARG A 172 10.27 7.94 -9.74
N PRO A 173 10.89 8.49 -10.79
CA PRO A 173 10.47 9.77 -11.36
C PRO A 173 9.02 9.78 -11.84
N VAL A 174 8.52 8.65 -12.35
CA VAL A 174 7.12 8.49 -12.79
C VAL A 174 6.12 8.77 -11.66
N LEU A 175 6.49 8.54 -10.40
CA LEU A 175 5.63 8.92 -9.26
C LEU A 175 5.45 10.44 -9.22
N TRP A 176 6.53 11.22 -9.34
CA TRP A 176 6.49 12.68 -9.29
C TRP A 176 5.82 13.28 -10.52
N ASP A 177 6.01 12.70 -11.72
CA ASP A 177 5.24 13.09 -12.91
C ASP A 177 3.73 12.96 -12.69
N ARG A 178 3.30 11.91 -11.98
CA ARG A 178 1.88 11.69 -11.66
C ARG A 178 1.37 12.60 -10.54
N LEU A 179 2.16 12.83 -9.50
CA LEU A 179 1.76 13.67 -8.37
C LEU A 179 1.62 15.13 -8.80
N LEU A 180 2.46 15.60 -9.72
CA LEU A 180 2.50 16.99 -10.19
C LEU A 180 1.80 17.22 -11.54
N ASP A 181 1.12 16.20 -12.08
CA ASP A 181 0.27 16.37 -13.26
C ASP A 181 -0.90 17.32 -12.91
N PRO A 182 -1.13 18.39 -13.68
CA PRO A 182 -2.21 19.35 -13.40
C PRO A 182 -3.63 18.74 -13.39
N SER A 183 -3.82 17.58 -14.02
CA SER A 183 -5.09 16.84 -14.00
C SER A 183 -5.20 15.86 -12.84
N SER A 184 -4.14 15.72 -12.04
CA SER A 184 -4.05 14.82 -10.90
C SER A 184 -4.96 15.30 -9.76
N PRO A 185 -5.56 14.38 -9.00
CA PRO A 185 -6.30 14.72 -7.78
C PRO A 185 -5.39 14.92 -6.56
N TYR A 186 -4.08 14.95 -6.74
CA TYR A 186 -3.10 15.11 -5.68
C TYR A 186 -2.74 16.57 -5.48
N ASP A 187 -2.68 17.04 -4.23
CA ASP A 187 -2.05 18.31 -3.90
C ASP A 187 -0.62 18.07 -3.45
N VAL A 188 0.31 18.84 -3.99
CA VAL A 188 1.72 18.81 -3.60
C VAL A 188 2.11 20.19 -3.14
N LEU A 189 2.65 20.29 -1.92
CA LEU A 189 3.26 21.51 -1.40
C LEU A 189 4.77 21.29 -1.25
N VAL A 190 5.51 22.31 -1.62
CA VAL A 190 6.98 22.33 -1.57
C VAL A 190 7.50 23.54 -0.80
N SER A 191 8.59 23.38 -0.09
CA SER A 191 9.41 24.46 0.46
C SER A 191 10.84 24.33 -0.10
N ASP A 192 11.79 25.12 0.39
CA ASP A 192 13.17 25.12 -0.10
C ASP A 192 13.86 23.75 -0.01
N SER A 193 13.49 22.91 0.98
CA SER A 193 14.16 21.62 1.25
C SER A 193 13.22 20.49 1.65
N ALA A 194 11.90 20.71 1.52
CA ALA A 194 10.91 19.73 1.93
C ALA A 194 9.74 19.67 0.97
N VAL A 195 9.05 18.54 0.96
CA VAL A 195 7.86 18.28 0.13
C VAL A 195 6.86 17.41 0.87
N VAL A 196 5.59 17.73 0.66
CA VAL A 196 4.47 16.89 1.09
C VAL A 196 3.46 16.75 -0.03
N ALA A 197 2.91 15.55 -0.17
CA ALA A 197 1.78 15.31 -1.07
C ALA A 197 0.57 14.81 -0.29
N THR A 198 -0.62 15.09 -0.81
CA THR A 198 -1.87 14.50 -0.35
C THR A 198 -2.40 13.54 -1.40
N ARG A 199 -3.09 12.52 -0.96
CA ARG A 199 -3.80 11.57 -1.80
C ARG A 199 -5.24 11.46 -1.33
N PRO A 200 -6.23 11.66 -2.22
CA PRO A 200 -7.64 11.44 -1.87
C PRO A 200 -7.88 10.02 -1.34
N ASN A 201 -8.74 9.90 -0.34
CA ASN A 201 -9.28 8.66 0.17
C ASN A 201 -10.80 8.81 0.36
N PRO A 202 -11.57 7.74 0.65
CA PRO A 202 -13.04 7.82 0.70
C PRO A 202 -13.63 8.83 1.71
N THR A 203 -12.84 9.30 2.67
CA THR A 203 -13.32 10.17 3.76
C THR A 203 -12.59 11.52 3.82
N GLY A 204 -11.52 11.70 3.06
CA GLY A 204 -10.69 12.90 3.07
C GLY A 204 -9.40 12.67 2.30
N VAL A 205 -8.27 12.93 2.92
CA VAL A 205 -6.95 12.75 2.30
C VAL A 205 -6.00 11.91 3.16
N THR A 206 -5.04 11.27 2.52
CA THR A 206 -3.89 10.63 3.16
C THR A 206 -2.63 11.39 2.79
N ILE A 207 -1.80 11.74 3.76
CA ILE A 207 -0.51 12.40 3.55
C ILE A 207 0.53 11.39 3.10
N GLY A 208 1.33 11.77 2.11
CA GLY A 208 2.53 11.05 1.69
C GLY A 208 2.81 11.14 0.18
N PRO A 209 4.11 11.25 -0.21
CA PRO A 209 5.26 11.29 0.70
C PRO A 209 5.35 12.59 1.50
N LEU A 210 5.98 12.51 2.68
CA LEU A 210 6.44 13.66 3.45
C LEU A 210 7.94 13.53 3.64
N ILE A 211 8.67 14.39 2.97
CA ILE A 211 10.14 14.44 2.99
C ILE A 211 10.57 15.80 3.50
N ALA A 212 11.44 15.85 4.49
CA ALA A 212 11.93 17.08 5.08
C ALA A 212 13.34 16.87 5.67
N PRO A 213 14.14 17.94 5.89
CA PRO A 213 15.46 17.81 6.49
C PRO A 213 15.38 17.36 7.95
N ASP A 214 14.33 17.73 8.67
CA ASP A 214 14.08 17.38 10.06
C ASP A 214 12.56 17.36 10.39
N ALA A 215 12.23 16.96 11.61
CA ALA A 215 10.84 16.84 12.06
C ALA A 215 10.15 18.21 12.19
N ALA A 216 10.88 19.28 12.48
CA ALA A 216 10.29 20.62 12.58
C ALA A 216 9.77 21.09 11.22
N ALA A 217 10.60 20.98 10.17
CA ALA A 217 10.19 21.30 8.81
C ALA A 217 9.05 20.38 8.30
N ALA A 218 9.06 19.09 8.69
CA ALA A 218 7.97 18.17 8.38
C ALA A 218 6.65 18.63 9.03
N CYS A 219 6.66 19.03 10.28
CA CYS A 219 5.48 19.53 11.00
C CYS A 219 4.95 20.85 10.41
N GLU A 220 5.83 21.76 9.97
CA GLU A 220 5.43 23.01 9.29
C GLU A 220 4.69 22.71 7.98
N LEU A 221 5.21 21.77 7.16
CA LEU A 221 4.53 21.35 5.93
C LEU A 221 3.21 20.62 6.20
N LEU A 222 3.15 19.81 7.25
CA LEU A 222 1.90 19.16 7.67
C LEU A 222 0.86 20.22 8.06
N ALA A 223 1.25 21.24 8.81
CA ALA A 223 0.36 22.35 9.17
C ALA A 223 -0.16 23.08 7.93
N ASP A 224 0.71 23.38 6.96
CA ASP A 224 0.32 24.07 5.73
C ASP A 224 -0.65 23.24 4.89
N VAL A 225 -0.34 21.96 4.63
CA VAL A 225 -1.14 21.10 3.76
C VAL A 225 -2.49 20.72 4.37
N THR A 226 -2.61 20.79 5.69
CA THR A 226 -3.86 20.45 6.41
C THR A 226 -4.69 21.67 6.81
N ALA A 227 -4.20 22.88 6.57
CA ALA A 227 -4.87 24.15 6.93
C ALA A 227 -6.25 24.33 6.29
N GLY A 228 -6.49 23.70 5.14
CA GLY A 228 -7.79 23.72 4.46
C GLY A 228 -8.90 22.96 5.21
N GLY A 229 -8.58 22.26 6.29
CA GLY A 229 -9.50 21.41 7.05
C GLY A 229 -9.80 20.09 6.35
N GLY A 230 -10.73 19.34 6.94
CA GLY A 230 -11.12 18.01 6.42
C GLY A 230 -10.46 16.88 7.20
N ASP A 231 -10.87 15.67 6.85
CA ASP A 231 -10.38 14.46 7.50
C ASP A 231 -9.05 14.03 6.88
N VAL A 232 -8.00 13.96 7.69
CA VAL A 232 -6.64 13.68 7.24
C VAL A 232 -6.11 12.43 7.93
N ARG A 233 -5.49 11.53 7.15
CA ARG A 233 -4.71 10.40 7.63
C ARG A 233 -3.23 10.65 7.39
N VAL A 234 -2.42 10.36 8.40
CA VAL A 234 -0.94 10.37 8.33
C VAL A 234 -0.43 9.04 8.84
N ASP A 235 0.43 8.40 8.06
CA ASP A 235 1.12 7.17 8.44
C ASP A 235 2.59 7.51 8.69
N THR A 236 3.07 7.40 9.94
CA THR A 236 4.43 7.81 10.32
C THR A 236 5.03 6.90 11.40
N ASP A 237 6.34 6.80 11.43
CA ASP A 237 7.12 6.19 12.51
C ASP A 237 7.91 7.23 13.34
N SER A 238 7.85 8.50 12.95
CA SER A 238 8.52 9.61 13.67
C SER A 238 7.81 9.95 14.97
N PRO A 239 8.47 9.85 16.14
CA PRO A 239 7.88 10.25 17.41
C PRO A 239 7.53 11.74 17.48
N ASP A 240 8.34 12.60 16.86
CA ASP A 240 8.13 14.05 16.88
C ASP A 240 6.92 14.46 16.05
N VAL A 241 6.78 13.87 14.83
CA VAL A 241 5.58 14.06 14.00
C VAL A 241 4.35 13.50 14.69
N ALA A 242 4.45 12.33 15.34
CA ALA A 242 3.36 11.75 16.10
C ALA A 242 2.89 12.65 17.26
N ALA A 243 3.83 13.24 18.02
CA ALA A 243 3.51 14.18 19.09
C ALA A 243 2.81 15.43 18.53
N PHE A 244 3.35 16.02 17.45
CA PHE A 244 2.72 17.15 16.76
C PHE A 244 1.29 16.83 16.32
N LEU A 245 1.04 15.68 15.71
CA LEU A 245 -0.29 15.27 15.28
C LEU A 245 -1.26 15.16 16.46
N LEU A 246 -0.84 14.53 17.57
CA LEU A 246 -1.68 14.36 18.77
C LEU A 246 -2.02 15.72 19.41
N GLU A 247 -1.11 16.67 19.41
CA GLU A 247 -1.32 18.02 19.92
C GLU A 247 -2.25 18.87 19.04
N ASN A 248 -2.39 18.49 17.75
CA ASN A 248 -3.14 19.26 16.75
C ASN A 248 -4.40 18.56 16.24
N GLY A 249 -5.08 17.79 17.09
CA GLY A 249 -6.43 17.27 16.82
C GLY A 249 -6.48 15.89 16.19
N PHE A 250 -5.34 15.20 16.05
CA PHE A 250 -5.30 13.84 15.55
C PHE A 250 -5.34 12.81 16.68
N GLY A 251 -5.90 11.65 16.38
CA GLY A 251 -5.84 10.46 17.24
C GLY A 251 -5.15 9.30 16.52
N LYS A 252 -4.48 8.45 17.30
CA LYS A 252 -3.96 7.18 16.77
C LYS A 252 -5.13 6.28 16.42
N ILE A 253 -5.06 5.64 15.26
CA ILE A 253 -6.05 4.69 14.77
C ILE A 253 -5.44 3.31 14.53
N GLU A 254 -6.29 2.28 14.43
CA GLU A 254 -5.88 0.96 13.95
C GLU A 254 -5.43 1.03 12.48
N GLY A 255 -4.62 0.08 12.04
CA GLY A 255 -4.16 -0.01 10.64
C GLY A 255 -2.70 0.36 10.44
N GLY A 256 -1.89 0.42 11.51
CA GLY A 256 -0.43 0.44 11.41
C GLY A 256 0.10 -0.81 10.70
N CYS A 257 1.29 -0.69 10.11
CA CYS A 257 1.94 -1.74 9.36
C CYS A 257 3.39 -1.94 9.81
N THR A 258 3.88 -3.16 9.69
CA THR A 258 5.30 -3.47 9.85
C THR A 258 5.98 -3.33 8.48
N LEU A 259 7.03 -2.51 8.39
CA LEU A 259 7.88 -2.46 7.20
C LEU A 259 8.80 -3.67 7.21
N MET A 260 8.73 -4.48 6.16
CA MET A 260 9.50 -5.72 6.06
C MET A 260 10.24 -5.80 4.73
N VAL A 261 11.45 -6.38 4.75
CA VAL A 261 12.29 -6.58 3.57
C VAL A 261 12.64 -8.06 3.37
N HIS A 262 12.87 -8.42 2.11
CA HIS A 262 13.37 -9.73 1.68
C HIS A 262 14.55 -9.52 0.72
N GLY A 263 15.64 -10.29 0.91
CA GLY A 263 16.80 -10.24 0.02
C GLY A 263 17.71 -9.01 0.19
N ALA A 264 17.47 -8.18 1.22
CA ALA A 264 18.32 -7.07 1.64
C ALA A 264 18.32 -6.97 3.17
N ALA A 265 19.29 -6.29 3.76
CA ALA A 265 19.36 -6.09 5.21
C ALA A 265 18.39 -5.01 5.69
N ASP A 266 18.15 -3.97 4.88
CA ASP A 266 17.24 -2.84 5.16
C ASP A 266 16.76 -2.24 3.83
N VAL A 267 15.83 -1.28 3.91
CA VAL A 267 15.48 -0.42 2.79
C VAL A 267 16.61 0.57 2.52
N PRO A 268 16.80 1.01 1.25
CA PRO A 268 17.79 2.03 0.93
C PRO A 268 17.34 3.42 1.42
N GLY A 269 18.23 4.42 1.27
CA GLY A 269 17.94 5.82 1.50
C GLY A 269 18.16 6.32 2.92
N ASP A 270 17.80 7.58 3.15
CA ASP A 270 17.91 8.28 4.44
C ASP A 270 16.54 8.37 5.13
N ARG A 271 16.16 7.33 5.84
CA ARG A 271 14.86 7.26 6.53
C ARG A 271 14.66 8.33 7.60
N ALA A 272 15.73 8.93 8.12
CA ALA A 272 15.59 10.01 9.10
C ALA A 272 14.92 11.27 8.53
N ARG A 273 14.88 11.38 7.18
CA ARG A 273 14.26 12.47 6.43
C ARG A 273 12.92 12.06 5.78
N TYR A 274 12.46 10.83 5.96
CA TYR A 274 11.24 10.27 5.36
C TYR A 274 10.15 10.10 6.42
N PHE A 275 9.32 11.13 6.62
CA PHE A 275 8.37 11.22 7.72
C PHE A 275 7.01 10.58 7.45
N ALA A 276 6.64 10.40 6.19
CA ALA A 276 5.51 9.58 5.79
C ALA A 276 5.77 8.95 4.42
N PRO A 277 5.45 7.66 4.22
CA PRO A 277 5.65 7.00 2.93
C PRO A 277 4.71 7.58 1.86
N ALA A 278 5.13 7.52 0.59
CA ALA A 278 4.26 7.86 -0.52
C ALA A 278 2.96 7.04 -0.50
N SER A 279 3.07 5.79 -0.12
CA SER A 279 1.96 4.88 0.18
C SER A 279 2.54 3.57 0.73
N HIS A 280 1.82 2.89 1.61
CA HIS A 280 2.16 1.50 1.97
C HIS A 280 2.22 0.54 0.76
N ALA A 281 1.74 0.97 -0.40
CA ALA A 281 1.78 0.20 -1.63
C ALA A 281 3.03 0.48 -2.49
N LEU A 282 3.77 1.55 -2.22
CA LEU A 282 4.86 2.04 -3.05
C LEU A 282 6.24 2.00 -2.35
N GLY A 283 6.30 1.51 -1.12
CA GLY A 283 7.52 1.46 -0.32
C GLY A 283 7.86 2.74 0.40
#